data_2e73aa9ed23f8d38406855df544d6038
#
_entry.id   2e73aa9ed23f8d38406855df544d6038
#
_cell.length_a   1.000
_cell.length_b   1.000
_cell.length_c   1.000
_cell.angle_alpha   90.00
_cell.angle_beta   90.00
_cell.angle_gamma   90.00
#
_symmetry.space_group_name_H-M   'P 1'
#
loop_
_entity.id
_entity.type
_entity.pdbx_description
1 polymer ?
#
loop_
_entity_poly.entity_id
_entity_poly.type
_entity_poly.pdbx_seq_one_letter_code
_entity_poly.pdbx_strand_id
1 'polypeptide(L)' 'MKNNLKVARVQVNLTQQQLAEKVGVTRQTISLIEKGKYNPTLKLCLEICYAVNKTLDEIFWIERESDKIAKN' A
#
# COMPACT_ATOMS: atom_id res chain seq x y z
N MET A 1 0.06 -5.61 8.37
CA MET A 1 -1.11 -5.51 7.46
C MET A 1 -0.69 -5.89 6.05
N LYS A 2 -1.30 -6.92 5.49
CA LYS A 2 -1.03 -7.30 4.10
C LYS A 2 -1.59 -6.25 3.15
N ASN A 3 -0.91 -6.05 2.04
CA ASN A 3 -1.35 -5.09 1.04
C ASN A 3 -0.76 -5.43 -0.32
N ASN A 4 -1.22 -4.74 -1.34
CA ASN A 4 -0.79 -4.95 -2.72
C ASN A 4 0.13 -3.82 -3.22
N LEU A 5 0.79 -3.12 -2.30
CA LEU A 5 1.58 -1.95 -2.67
C LEU A 5 2.73 -2.31 -3.60
N LYS A 6 3.45 -3.38 -3.29
CA LYS A 6 4.60 -3.76 -4.13
C LYS A 6 4.19 -4.01 -5.58
N VAL A 7 3.10 -4.74 -5.77
CA VAL A 7 2.58 -5.03 -7.11
C VAL A 7 2.18 -3.74 -7.83
N ALA A 8 1.44 -2.88 -7.15
CA ALA A 8 0.99 -1.61 -7.73
C ALA A 8 2.17 -0.70 -8.08
N ARG A 9 3.17 -0.66 -7.20
CA ARG A 9 4.38 0.14 -7.43
C ARG A 9 5.13 -0.33 -8.67
N VAL A 10 5.32 -1.64 -8.79
CA VAL A 10 6.03 -2.21 -9.93
C VAL A 10 5.28 -1.98 -11.24
N GLN A 11 3.95 -2.04 -11.20
CA GLN A 11 3.13 -1.81 -12.39
C GLN A 11 3.32 -0.40 -12.97
N VAL A 12 3.66 0.58 -12.13
CA VAL A 12 3.93 1.94 -12.60
C VAL A 12 5.43 2.25 -12.69
N ASN A 13 6.25 1.21 -12.62
CA ASN A 13 7.71 1.30 -12.81
C ASN A 13 8.41 2.21 -11.82
N LEU A 14 7.94 2.23 -10.56
CA LEU A 14 8.58 2.99 -9.50
C LEU A 14 9.43 2.07 -8.63
N THR A 15 10.64 2.52 -8.29
CA THR A 15 11.43 1.87 -7.24
C THR A 15 10.87 2.27 -5.88
N GLN A 16 11.25 1.55 -4.82
CA GLN A 16 10.88 1.95 -3.46
C GLN A 16 11.36 3.37 -3.15
N GLN A 17 12.57 3.71 -3.57
CA GLN A 17 13.11 5.05 -3.35
C GLN A 17 12.30 6.11 -4.08
N GLN A 18 11.94 5.86 -5.33
CA GLN A 18 11.14 6.81 -6.10
C GLN A 18 9.78 7.04 -5.49
N LEU A 19 9.11 5.97 -5.05
CA LEU A 19 7.82 6.11 -4.38
C LEU A 19 7.97 6.89 -3.08
N ALA A 20 9.00 6.56 -2.28
CA ALA A 20 9.26 7.25 -1.03
C ALA A 20 9.40 8.76 -1.24
N GLU A 21 10.15 9.15 -2.26
CA GLU A 21 10.34 10.55 -2.59
C GLU A 21 9.04 11.23 -3.00
N LYS A 22 8.19 10.52 -3.76
CA LYS A 22 6.90 11.08 -4.19
C LYS A 22 5.95 11.35 -3.02
N VAL A 23 5.97 10.52 -2.00
CA VAL A 23 5.03 10.63 -0.88
C VAL A 23 5.66 11.21 0.38
N GLY A 24 6.94 11.59 0.31
CA GLY A 24 7.60 12.31 1.40
C GLY A 24 7.99 11.47 2.60
N VAL A 25 8.34 10.21 2.39
CA VAL A 25 8.85 9.32 3.43
C VAL A 25 10.16 8.69 2.99
N THR A 26 10.78 7.90 3.88
CA THR A 26 12.02 7.20 3.53
C THR A 26 11.74 5.91 2.80
N ARG A 27 12.73 5.42 2.03
CA ARG A 27 12.65 4.12 1.38
C ARG A 27 12.37 3.01 2.39
N GLN A 28 12.97 3.10 3.58
CA GLN A 28 12.77 2.11 4.62
C GLN A 28 11.30 2.04 5.03
N THR A 29 10.63 3.19 5.13
CA THR A 29 9.20 3.22 5.45
C THR A 29 8.38 2.48 4.40
N ILE A 30 8.66 2.73 3.11
CA ILE A 30 7.97 2.01 2.03
C ILE A 30 8.22 0.51 2.14
N SER A 31 9.47 0.11 2.38
CA SER A 31 9.80 -1.31 2.54
C SER A 31 9.00 -1.96 3.66
N LEU A 32 8.89 -1.29 4.81
CA LEU A 32 8.14 -1.81 5.95
C LEU A 32 6.65 -1.90 5.66
N ILE A 33 6.10 -0.92 4.93
CA ILE A 33 4.70 -0.97 4.53
C ILE A 33 4.46 -2.19 3.62
N GLU A 34 5.32 -2.39 2.63
CA GLU A 34 5.17 -3.51 1.70
C GLU A 34 5.24 -4.87 2.39
N LYS A 35 6.02 -4.95 3.47
CA LYS A 35 6.14 -6.17 4.27
C LYS A 35 4.99 -6.36 5.26
N GLY A 36 4.10 -5.39 5.37
CA GLY A 36 3.01 -5.44 6.35
C GLY A 36 3.46 -5.20 7.77
N LYS A 37 4.64 -4.61 7.97
CA LYS A 37 5.21 -4.38 9.30
C LYS A 37 5.05 -2.95 9.80
N TYR A 38 4.46 -2.08 9.02
CA TYR A 38 4.19 -0.71 9.39
C TYR A 38 2.83 -0.32 8.83
N ASN A 39 1.95 0.18 9.70
CA ASN A 39 0.61 0.60 9.30
C ASN A 39 0.62 2.11 9.03
N PRO A 40 0.56 2.53 7.76
CA PRO A 40 0.59 3.95 7.45
C PRO A 40 -0.67 4.66 7.90
N THR A 41 -0.57 5.97 8.13
CA THR A 41 -1.74 6.80 8.38
C THR A 41 -2.63 6.82 7.14
N LEU A 42 -3.90 7.19 7.33
CA LEU A 42 -4.81 7.30 6.19
C LEU A 42 -4.30 8.29 5.16
N LYS A 43 -3.76 9.42 5.61
CA LYS A 43 -3.21 10.42 4.70
C LYS A 43 -2.10 9.82 3.83
N LEU A 44 -1.17 9.08 4.45
CA LEU A 44 -0.09 8.45 3.70
C LEU A 44 -0.62 7.39 2.74
N CYS A 45 -1.61 6.61 3.17
CA CYS A 45 -2.25 5.63 2.29
C CYS A 45 -2.82 6.28 1.03
N LEU A 46 -3.51 7.41 1.19
CA LEU A 46 -4.10 8.12 0.05
C LEU A 46 -3.02 8.68 -0.88
N GLU A 47 -1.95 9.24 -0.32
CA GLU A 47 -0.85 9.75 -1.15
C GLU A 47 -0.17 8.62 -1.93
N ILE A 48 0.01 7.47 -1.29
CA ILE A 48 0.54 6.29 -1.97
C ILE A 48 -0.39 5.87 -3.12
N CYS A 49 -1.69 5.83 -2.86
CA CYS A 49 -2.68 5.46 -3.88
C CYS A 49 -2.58 6.37 -5.11
N TYR A 50 -2.48 7.67 -4.89
CA TYR A 50 -2.30 8.62 -6.00
C TYR A 50 -1.00 8.35 -6.76
N ALA A 51 0.08 8.08 -6.04
CA ALA A 51 1.39 7.88 -6.67
C ALA A 51 1.41 6.64 -7.55
N VAL A 52 0.68 5.58 -7.19
CA VAL A 52 0.66 4.33 -7.94
C VAL A 52 -0.60 4.15 -8.78
N ASN A 53 -1.45 5.17 -8.81
CA ASN A 53 -2.67 5.20 -9.63
C ASN A 53 -3.63 4.05 -9.31
N LYS A 54 -3.87 3.85 -8.01
CA LYS A 54 -4.79 2.83 -7.51
C LYS A 54 -5.69 3.45 -6.44
N THR A 55 -6.81 2.79 -6.18
CA THR A 55 -7.70 3.20 -5.10
C THR A 55 -7.28 2.55 -3.79
N LEU A 56 -7.79 3.08 -2.68
CA LEU A 56 -7.45 2.59 -1.35
C LEU A 56 -7.78 1.11 -1.17
N ASP A 57 -8.93 0.69 -1.65
CA ASP A 57 -9.38 -0.69 -1.54
C ASP A 57 -8.54 -1.64 -2.41
N GLU A 58 -7.96 -1.15 -3.50
CA GLU A 58 -7.11 -1.99 -4.34
C GLU A 58 -5.78 -2.33 -3.68
N ILE A 59 -5.29 -1.46 -2.80
CA ILE A 59 -3.97 -1.64 -2.17
C ILE A 59 -4.09 -2.09 -0.72
N PHE A 60 -4.92 -1.42 0.07
CA PHE A 60 -4.93 -1.56 1.52
C PHE A 60 -6.15 -2.28 2.07
N TRP A 61 -7.03 -2.76 1.22
CA TRP A 61 -8.22 -3.46 1.71
C TRP A 61 -7.84 -4.84 2.19
N ILE A 62 -8.25 -5.17 3.41
CA ILE A 62 -8.00 -6.48 3.99
C ILE A 62 -9.34 -7.15 4.22
N GLU A 63 -9.50 -8.32 3.63
CA GLU A 63 -10.72 -9.11 3.85
C GLU A 63 -10.61 -9.79 5.21
N ARG A 64 -11.60 -9.52 6.08
CA ARG A 64 -11.63 -10.13 7.40
C ARG A 64 -12.16 -11.54 7.31
N GLU A 65 -11.73 -12.38 8.25
CA GLU A 65 -12.17 -13.78 8.30
C GLU A 65 -13.69 -13.91 8.37
N SER A 66 -14.34 -13.09 9.20
CA SER A 66 -15.79 -13.09 9.31
C SER A 66 -16.48 -12.72 8.00
N ASP A 67 -15.90 -11.82 7.22
CA ASP A 67 -16.47 -11.42 5.95
C ASP A 67 -16.37 -12.54 4.92
N LYS A 68 -15.30 -13.31 4.96
CA LYS A 68 -15.16 -14.47 4.09
C LYS A 68 -16.20 -15.52 4.38
N ILE A 69 -16.46 -15.78 5.64
CA ILE A 69 -17.48 -16.74 6.07
C ILE A 69 -18.85 -16.26 5.63
N ALA A 70 -19.14 -14.98 5.80
CA ALA A 70 -20.43 -14.41 5.46
C ALA A 70 -20.74 -14.47 3.96
N LYS A 71 -19.74 -14.54 3.12
CA LYS A 71 -19.92 -14.60 1.67
C LYS A 71 -20.24 -16.00 1.16
N ASN A 72 -20.06 -16.97 2.02
CA ASN A 72 -20.35 -18.35 1.67
C ASN A 72 -21.78 -18.71 2.08
#